data_ba2a89f427b471d8c7e53eedab943137
#
_entry.id   ba2a89f427b471d8c7e53eedab943137
#
_cell.length_a   1.000
_cell.length_b   1.000
_cell.length_c   1.000
_cell.angle_alpha   90.00
_cell.angle_beta   90.00
_cell.angle_gamma   90.00
#
_symmetry.space_group_name_H-M   'P 1'
#
loop_
_entity.id
_entity.type
_entity.pdbx_description
1 polymer ?
#
loop_
_entity_poly.entity_id
_entity_poly.type
_entity_poly.pdbx_seq_one_letter_code
_entity_poly.pdbx_strand_id
1 'polypeptide(L)'
;MSAHESEWTLRRLRAGELASPEAHRVRAHAAGCLTCGAVLKGLEENQASFEAALPFERFEAGVERALERQQQRQATRPPPRRWVPATVALAASLLVVVLAKPLLEEGPEWNRRKGGGDVAELRIGGGSGPQREARPDRPEALEPGERVMLGYKAGAHRYMAAVSVDAIGEVTALHPESGASVAVEPGEEVHWLEGSWEFTGSGVERVVLVLGDEPFAVESLVEATRRAFSAAGGEVERMAPLDVKGAQTHWVLLKP
;
A
#
# COMPACT_ATOMS: atom_id res chain seq x y z
N MET A 1 -30.19 -31.31 19.77
CA MET A 1 -29.75 -30.65 18.48
C MET A 1 -28.30 -30.26 18.68
N SER A 2 -27.38 -30.96 18.05
CA SER A 2 -25.95 -30.57 18.10
C SER A 2 -25.78 -29.25 17.37
N ALA A 3 -25.10 -28.29 17.98
CA ALA A 3 -24.76 -27.03 17.34
C ALA A 3 -23.88 -27.29 16.09
N HIS A 4 -24.10 -26.54 15.02
CA HIS A 4 -23.25 -26.63 13.84
C HIS A 4 -21.86 -26.08 14.16
N GLU A 5 -20.84 -26.65 13.53
CA GLU A 5 -19.48 -26.05 13.57
C GLU A 5 -19.46 -24.72 12.80
N SER A 6 -18.65 -23.78 13.26
CA SER A 6 -18.52 -22.50 12.58
C SER A 6 -17.83 -22.69 11.21
N GLU A 7 -18.18 -21.85 10.24
CA GLU A 7 -17.52 -21.88 8.93
C GLU A 7 -16.01 -21.68 9.06
N TRP A 8 -15.57 -20.85 10.00
CA TRP A 8 -14.15 -20.65 10.34
C TRP A 8 -13.47 -21.94 10.80
N THR A 9 -14.11 -22.70 11.68
CA THR A 9 -13.60 -24.01 12.12
C THR A 9 -13.48 -24.99 10.97
N LEU A 10 -14.45 -25.01 10.05
CA LEU A 10 -14.42 -25.86 8.87
C LEU A 10 -13.31 -25.45 7.87
N ARG A 11 -13.06 -24.16 7.71
CA ARG A 11 -11.93 -23.65 6.91
C ARG A 11 -10.58 -24.04 7.50
N ARG A 12 -10.40 -23.90 8.82
CA ARG A 12 -9.19 -24.34 9.53
C ARG A 12 -8.98 -25.86 9.45
N LEU A 13 -10.07 -26.63 9.53
CA LEU A 13 -10.00 -28.08 9.29
C LEU A 13 -9.45 -28.38 7.89
N ARG A 14 -9.96 -27.70 6.90
CA ARG A 14 -9.54 -27.87 5.48
C ARG A 14 -8.08 -27.45 5.26
N ALA A 15 -7.63 -26.39 5.90
CA ALA A 15 -6.25 -25.91 5.85
C ALA A 15 -5.26 -26.79 6.66
N GLY A 16 -5.74 -27.75 7.43
CA GLY A 16 -4.88 -28.57 8.28
C GLY A 16 -4.40 -27.89 9.56
N GLU A 17 -5.02 -26.79 9.95
CA GLU A 17 -4.61 -25.94 11.07
C GLU A 17 -5.19 -26.37 12.43
N LEU A 18 -6.07 -27.36 12.46
CA LEU A 18 -6.62 -27.90 13.70
C LEU A 18 -5.72 -28.98 14.29
N ALA A 19 -5.57 -28.96 15.63
CA ALA A 19 -4.90 -30.06 16.33
C ALA A 19 -5.62 -31.40 16.08
N SER A 20 -4.85 -32.50 16.02
CA SER A 20 -5.37 -33.82 15.62
C SER A 20 -6.65 -34.25 16.35
N PRO A 21 -6.82 -34.12 17.68
CA PRO A 21 -8.06 -34.49 18.36
C PRO A 21 -9.27 -33.67 17.93
N GLU A 22 -9.07 -32.36 17.74
CA GLU A 22 -10.10 -31.44 17.29
C GLU A 22 -10.48 -31.69 15.83
N ALA A 23 -9.50 -31.88 14.97
CA ALA A 23 -9.71 -32.21 13.55
C ALA A 23 -10.52 -33.51 13.39
N HIS A 24 -10.26 -34.53 14.21
CA HIS A 24 -11.04 -35.76 14.20
C HIS A 24 -12.51 -35.54 14.61
N ARG A 25 -12.73 -34.77 15.66
CA ARG A 25 -14.09 -34.44 16.14
C ARG A 25 -14.90 -33.70 15.10
N VAL A 26 -14.29 -32.65 14.50
CA VAL A 26 -14.92 -31.79 13.48
C VAL A 26 -15.24 -32.59 12.22
N ARG A 27 -14.32 -33.47 11.75
CA ARG A 27 -14.58 -34.38 10.62
C ARG A 27 -15.72 -35.34 10.89
N ALA A 28 -15.74 -35.96 12.07
CA ALA A 28 -16.81 -36.90 12.45
C ALA A 28 -18.17 -36.19 12.48
N HIS A 29 -18.22 -34.96 13.04
CA HIS A 29 -19.43 -34.14 13.03
C HIS A 29 -19.87 -33.81 11.60
N ALA A 30 -18.98 -33.33 10.75
CA ALA A 30 -19.28 -32.94 9.36
C ALA A 30 -19.76 -34.13 8.52
N ALA A 31 -19.25 -35.33 8.78
CA ALA A 31 -19.72 -36.56 8.12
C ALA A 31 -21.17 -36.93 8.48
N GLY A 32 -21.64 -36.55 9.68
CA GLY A 32 -23.01 -36.82 10.14
C GLY A 32 -23.98 -35.63 10.04
N CYS A 33 -23.49 -34.44 9.65
CA CYS A 33 -24.29 -33.22 9.58
C CYS A 33 -24.36 -32.69 8.14
N LEU A 34 -25.57 -32.71 7.56
CA LEU A 34 -25.79 -32.27 6.17
C LEU A 34 -25.31 -30.82 5.94
N THR A 35 -25.54 -29.93 6.87
CA THR A 35 -25.13 -28.50 6.76
C THR A 35 -23.62 -28.35 6.77
N CYS A 36 -22.91 -28.92 7.73
CA CYS A 36 -21.46 -28.83 7.85
C CYS A 36 -20.76 -29.60 6.71
N GLY A 37 -21.32 -30.73 6.27
CA GLY A 37 -20.83 -31.48 5.10
C GLY A 37 -20.96 -30.70 3.79
N ALA A 38 -22.08 -29.99 3.59
CA ALA A 38 -22.28 -29.13 2.43
C ALA A 38 -21.28 -27.96 2.39
N VAL A 39 -20.99 -27.34 3.54
CA VAL A 39 -19.97 -26.28 3.61
C VAL A 39 -18.58 -26.81 3.26
N LEU A 40 -18.18 -27.97 3.82
CA LEU A 40 -16.87 -28.55 3.47
C LEU A 40 -16.77 -28.89 1.98
N LYS A 41 -17.81 -29.46 1.40
CA LYS A 41 -17.85 -29.74 -0.03
C LYS A 41 -17.72 -28.47 -0.87
N GLY A 42 -18.43 -27.39 -0.51
CA GLY A 42 -18.30 -26.09 -1.18
C GLY A 42 -16.89 -25.52 -1.12
N LEU A 43 -16.20 -25.67 0.02
CA LEU A 43 -14.79 -25.26 0.16
C LEU A 43 -13.86 -26.09 -0.73
N GLU A 44 -14.12 -27.39 -0.90
CA GLU A 44 -13.36 -28.27 -1.81
C GLU A 44 -13.58 -27.91 -3.27
N GLU A 45 -14.81 -27.66 -3.67
CA GLU A 45 -15.17 -27.26 -5.02
C GLU A 45 -14.55 -25.89 -5.39
N ASN A 46 -14.58 -24.93 -4.46
CA ASN A 46 -13.96 -23.62 -4.63
C ASN A 46 -12.44 -23.74 -4.81
N GLN A 47 -11.79 -24.56 -4.00
CA GLN A 47 -10.35 -24.80 -4.14
C GLN A 47 -10.01 -25.45 -5.48
N ALA A 48 -10.73 -26.49 -5.86
CA ALA A 48 -10.50 -27.17 -7.16
C ALA A 48 -10.72 -26.22 -8.35
N SER A 49 -11.71 -25.34 -8.26
CA SER A 49 -11.97 -24.30 -9.27
C SER A 49 -10.83 -23.29 -9.35
N PHE A 50 -10.30 -22.85 -8.20
CA PHE A 50 -9.16 -21.96 -8.13
C PHE A 50 -7.90 -22.59 -8.72
N GLU A 51 -7.58 -23.83 -8.35
CA GLU A 51 -6.41 -24.57 -8.85
C GLU A 51 -6.52 -24.81 -10.37
N ALA A 52 -7.72 -25.05 -10.88
CA ALA A 52 -7.96 -25.20 -12.32
C ALA A 52 -7.80 -23.85 -13.08
N ALA A 53 -8.21 -22.73 -12.46
CA ALA A 53 -8.10 -21.41 -13.06
C ALA A 53 -6.65 -20.87 -13.02
N LEU A 54 -5.90 -21.24 -11.98
CA LEU A 54 -4.52 -20.82 -11.74
C LEU A 54 -3.62 -22.04 -11.51
N PRO A 55 -3.26 -22.79 -12.56
CA PRO A 55 -2.31 -23.90 -12.45
C PRO A 55 -0.98 -23.42 -11.85
N PHE A 56 -0.43 -24.20 -10.93
CA PHE A 56 0.80 -23.87 -10.20
C PHE A 56 1.95 -23.50 -11.14
N GLU A 57 2.07 -24.18 -12.27
CA GLU A 57 3.09 -23.94 -13.30
C GLU A 57 2.99 -22.53 -13.90
N ARG A 58 1.79 -21.97 -14.01
CA ARG A 58 1.60 -20.58 -14.46
C ARG A 58 2.06 -19.58 -13.42
N PHE A 59 1.78 -19.87 -12.16
CA PHE A 59 2.21 -19.04 -11.04
C PHE A 59 3.74 -19.07 -10.94
N GLU A 60 4.35 -20.25 -10.94
CA GLU A 60 5.80 -20.45 -10.92
C GLU A 60 6.49 -19.69 -12.06
N ALA A 61 6.04 -19.86 -13.30
CA ALA A 61 6.57 -19.13 -14.45
C ALA A 61 6.35 -17.60 -14.35
N GLY A 62 5.36 -17.15 -13.62
CA GLY A 62 5.13 -15.73 -13.31
C GLY A 62 6.18 -15.19 -12.34
N VAL A 63 6.46 -15.93 -11.28
CA VAL A 63 7.47 -15.59 -10.26
C VAL A 63 8.87 -15.60 -10.88
N GLU A 64 9.23 -16.62 -11.64
CA GLU A 64 10.53 -16.69 -12.32
C GLU A 64 10.76 -15.48 -13.23
N ARG A 65 9.78 -15.14 -14.06
CA ARG A 65 9.86 -13.94 -14.93
C ARG A 65 9.96 -12.62 -14.14
N ALA A 66 9.36 -12.55 -12.97
CA ALA A 66 9.47 -11.38 -12.09
C ALA A 66 10.89 -11.28 -11.49
N LEU A 67 11.44 -12.39 -11.02
CA LEU A 67 12.81 -12.47 -10.50
C LEU A 67 13.85 -12.14 -11.57
N GLU A 68 13.71 -12.69 -12.79
CA GLU A 68 14.61 -12.36 -13.91
C GLU A 68 14.58 -10.86 -14.24
N ARG A 69 13.40 -10.24 -14.28
CA ARG A 69 13.27 -8.80 -14.51
C ARG A 69 13.92 -7.98 -13.40
N GLN A 70 13.80 -8.41 -12.16
CA GLN A 70 14.45 -7.76 -11.03
C GLN A 70 15.98 -7.86 -11.13
N GLN A 71 16.51 -9.03 -11.45
CA GLN A 71 17.95 -9.26 -11.66
C GLN A 71 18.50 -8.43 -12.82
N GLN A 72 17.78 -8.34 -13.94
CA GLN A 72 18.18 -7.52 -15.08
C GLN A 72 18.20 -6.03 -14.72
N ARG A 73 17.24 -5.53 -13.96
CA ARG A 73 17.23 -4.13 -13.47
C ARG A 73 18.40 -3.83 -12.54
N GLN A 74 18.80 -4.79 -11.70
CA GLN A 74 19.97 -4.65 -10.84
C GLN A 74 21.29 -4.68 -11.63
N ALA A 75 21.37 -5.53 -12.66
CA ALA A 75 22.56 -5.64 -13.52
C ALA A 75 22.75 -4.41 -14.43
N THR A 76 21.68 -3.72 -14.81
CA THR A 76 21.74 -2.52 -15.65
C THR A 76 21.93 -1.22 -14.85
N ARG A 77 22.02 -1.29 -13.51
CA ARG A 77 22.38 -0.11 -12.71
C ARG A 77 23.80 0.31 -13.05
N PRO A 78 24.03 1.52 -13.62
CA PRO A 78 25.37 1.98 -13.89
C PRO A 78 26.16 2.04 -12.57
N PRO A 79 27.45 1.62 -12.57
CA PRO A 79 28.25 1.68 -11.36
C PRO A 79 28.27 3.11 -10.84
N PRO A 80 28.29 3.33 -9.51
CA PRO A 80 28.34 4.66 -8.93
C PRO A 80 29.55 5.37 -9.52
N ARG A 81 29.29 6.46 -10.23
CA ARG A 81 30.31 7.30 -10.87
C ARG A 81 31.27 7.76 -9.78
N ARG A 82 32.46 7.14 -9.72
CA ARG A 82 33.53 7.55 -8.82
C ARG A 82 33.86 9.02 -9.11
N TRP A 83 33.57 9.86 -8.16
CA TRP A 83 33.91 11.27 -8.20
C TRP A 83 35.42 11.37 -8.24
N VAL A 84 35.97 11.78 -9.39
CA VAL A 84 37.34 12.24 -9.45
C VAL A 84 37.34 13.63 -8.80
N PRO A 85 38.22 13.92 -7.83
CA PRO A 85 38.24 15.22 -7.18
C PRO A 85 38.72 16.28 -8.17
N ALA A 86 37.82 17.02 -8.78
CA ALA A 86 38.11 18.21 -9.56
C ALA A 86 38.18 19.42 -8.60
N THR A 87 39.33 19.64 -8.02
CA THR A 87 39.63 20.78 -7.14
C THR A 87 39.86 22.11 -7.87
N VAL A 88 39.46 22.25 -9.12
CA VAL A 88 39.71 23.46 -9.93
C VAL A 88 38.43 24.22 -10.35
N ALA A 89 37.23 23.75 -10.02
CA ALA A 89 35.97 24.41 -10.43
C ALA A 89 35.25 25.19 -9.30
N LEU A 90 35.88 25.42 -8.16
CA LEU A 90 35.20 25.96 -6.96
C LEU A 90 35.06 27.50 -6.94
N ALA A 91 35.75 28.23 -7.80
CA ALA A 91 35.69 29.69 -7.83
C ALA A 91 34.62 30.27 -8.78
N ALA A 92 34.22 29.52 -9.80
CA ALA A 92 33.21 30.00 -10.77
C ALA A 92 31.77 29.62 -10.35
N SER A 93 31.60 28.57 -9.53
CA SER A 93 30.29 28.09 -9.10
C SER A 93 29.64 28.91 -7.99
N LEU A 94 30.40 29.62 -7.18
CA LEU A 94 29.84 30.46 -6.10
C LEU A 94 29.11 31.71 -6.63
N LEU A 95 29.57 32.28 -7.75
CA LEU A 95 28.95 33.47 -8.36
C LEU A 95 27.64 33.10 -9.09
N VAL A 96 27.56 31.93 -9.70
CA VAL A 96 26.36 31.42 -10.36
C VAL A 96 25.27 31.03 -9.31
N VAL A 97 25.67 30.50 -8.16
CA VAL A 97 24.72 30.12 -7.07
C VAL A 97 24.10 31.37 -6.44
N VAL A 98 24.83 32.47 -6.31
CA VAL A 98 24.29 33.72 -5.73
C VAL A 98 23.34 34.44 -6.68
N LEU A 99 23.58 34.36 -8.01
CA LEU A 99 22.71 34.99 -9.00
C LEU A 99 21.55 34.09 -9.48
N ALA A 100 21.63 32.77 -9.26
CA ALA A 100 20.57 31.82 -9.60
C ALA A 100 19.60 31.48 -8.44
N LYS A 101 19.89 31.95 -7.22
CA LYS A 101 19.01 31.71 -6.07
C LYS A 101 17.55 32.12 -6.28
N PRO A 102 17.19 33.23 -6.90
CA PRO A 102 15.81 33.57 -7.15
C PRO A 102 15.12 32.75 -8.25
N LEU A 103 15.89 32.01 -9.07
CA LEU A 103 15.34 31.20 -10.16
C LEU A 103 15.26 29.69 -9.84
N LEU A 104 15.83 29.25 -8.71
CA LEU A 104 15.82 27.85 -8.26
C LEU A 104 14.93 27.62 -7.02
N GLU A 105 14.31 28.69 -6.50
CA GLU A 105 13.37 28.57 -5.36
C GLU A 105 11.91 28.32 -5.78
N GLU A 106 11.61 28.16 -7.05
CA GLU A 106 10.35 27.57 -7.50
C GLU A 106 10.50 26.05 -7.64
N GLY A 107 10.83 25.37 -6.55
CA GLY A 107 10.40 23.98 -6.39
C GLY A 107 8.87 23.98 -6.39
N PRO A 108 8.22 22.95 -6.97
CA PRO A 108 6.77 22.90 -6.99
C PRO A 108 6.27 23.14 -5.58
N GLU A 109 5.38 24.12 -5.41
CA GLU A 109 4.74 24.45 -4.14
C GLU A 109 3.90 23.25 -3.67
N TRP A 110 4.60 22.30 -3.08
CA TRP A 110 3.99 21.20 -2.40
C TRP A 110 3.32 21.73 -1.17
N ASN A 111 2.00 21.90 -1.28
CA ASN A 111 1.09 22.03 -0.16
C ASN A 111 1.38 23.11 0.87
N ARG A 112 1.86 24.31 0.46
CA ARG A 112 1.76 25.52 1.31
C ARG A 112 0.41 26.20 1.13
N ARG A 113 -0.68 25.50 1.42
CA ARG A 113 -1.88 26.20 1.83
C ARG A 113 -1.67 26.67 3.28
N LYS A 114 -1.36 27.94 3.44
CA LYS A 114 -1.51 28.63 4.72
C LYS A 114 -2.97 28.47 5.15
N GLY A 115 -3.23 27.73 6.22
CA GLY A 115 -4.51 27.72 6.92
C GLY A 115 -5.35 26.44 6.86
N GLY A 116 -4.74 25.26 6.66
CA GLY A 116 -5.43 23.98 6.88
C GLY A 116 -4.51 23.06 7.66
N GLY A 117 -4.95 22.57 8.81
CA GLY A 117 -4.29 21.42 9.45
C GLY A 117 -4.22 20.23 8.48
N ASP A 118 -3.33 19.28 8.75
CA ASP A 118 -3.17 18.09 7.92
C ASP A 118 -4.53 17.45 7.65
N VAL A 119 -4.88 17.28 6.38
CA VAL A 119 -6.17 16.69 5.96
C VAL A 119 -6.23 15.19 6.15
N ALA A 120 -5.09 14.56 6.46
CA ALA A 120 -5.01 13.14 6.77
C ALA A 120 -3.87 12.85 7.76
N GLU A 121 -4.02 11.77 8.48
CA GLU A 121 -3.08 11.28 9.49
C GLU A 121 -2.72 9.83 9.20
N LEU A 122 -1.47 9.45 9.43
CA LEU A 122 -1.02 8.07 9.34
C LEU A 122 -0.33 7.71 10.66
N ARG A 123 -0.79 6.64 11.30
CA ARG A 123 -0.19 6.11 12.53
C ARG A 123 0.47 4.77 12.27
N ILE A 124 1.63 4.60 12.86
CA ILE A 124 2.42 3.38 12.82
C ILE A 124 2.42 2.78 14.22
N GLY A 125 2.14 1.49 14.35
CA GLY A 125 2.13 0.77 15.61
C GLY A 125 1.99 -0.73 15.41
N GLY A 126 1.76 -1.48 16.49
CA GLY A 126 1.63 -2.95 16.45
C GLY A 126 2.94 -3.72 16.54
N GLY A 127 4.09 -3.03 16.43
CA GLY A 127 5.42 -3.61 16.69
C GLY A 127 5.80 -3.57 18.17
N SER A 128 7.10 -3.68 18.44
CA SER A 128 7.66 -3.63 19.80
C SER A 128 7.74 -2.22 20.40
N GLY A 129 7.66 -1.20 19.55
CA GLY A 129 7.75 0.21 19.91
C GLY A 129 6.40 0.88 20.21
N PRO A 130 6.43 2.11 20.75
CA PRO A 130 5.23 2.89 20.96
C PRO A 130 4.61 3.30 19.62
N GLN A 131 3.28 3.46 19.61
CA GLN A 131 2.58 4.02 18.46
C GLN A 131 3.09 5.46 18.19
N ARG A 132 3.32 5.76 16.91
CA ARG A 132 3.79 7.07 16.45
C ARG A 132 3.02 7.54 15.22
N GLU A 133 3.01 8.82 15.01
CA GLU A 133 2.44 9.46 13.83
C GLU A 133 3.52 9.61 12.75
N ALA A 134 3.21 9.20 11.54
CA ALA A 134 4.08 9.40 10.39
C ALA A 134 3.88 10.79 9.80
N ARG A 135 4.96 11.44 9.43
CA ARG A 135 4.94 12.80 8.89
C ARG A 135 4.97 12.77 7.35
N PRO A 136 4.09 13.57 6.69
CA PRO A 136 4.08 13.64 5.22
C PRO A 136 5.35 14.24 4.61
N ASP A 137 6.11 15.01 5.41
CA ASP A 137 7.27 15.80 4.94
C ASP A 137 8.59 15.02 4.97
N ARG A 138 8.60 13.78 5.47
CA ARG A 138 9.80 12.95 5.55
C ARG A 138 9.49 11.45 5.48
N PRO A 139 10.44 10.63 5.00
CA PRO A 139 10.31 9.18 5.08
C PRO A 139 10.30 8.68 6.53
N GLU A 140 9.46 7.69 6.80
CA GLU A 140 9.35 7.00 8.10
C GLU A 140 9.74 5.54 7.95
N ALA A 141 10.65 5.06 8.81
CA ALA A 141 11.06 3.66 8.80
C ALA A 141 10.00 2.79 9.50
N LEU A 142 9.71 1.63 8.90
CA LEU A 142 8.88 0.60 9.50
C LEU A 142 9.76 -0.49 10.09
N GLU A 143 9.41 -0.95 11.28
CA GLU A 143 9.98 -2.16 11.88
C GLU A 143 9.16 -3.40 11.47
N PRO A 144 9.77 -4.60 11.48
CA PRO A 144 9.04 -5.83 11.20
C PRO A 144 7.81 -6.01 12.10
N GLY A 145 6.65 -6.31 11.50
CA GLY A 145 5.38 -6.48 12.20
C GLY A 145 4.66 -5.18 12.55
N GLU A 146 5.20 -4.03 12.23
CA GLU A 146 4.47 -2.77 12.36
C GLU A 146 3.34 -2.66 11.34
N ARG A 147 2.26 -2.05 11.78
CA ARG A 147 1.06 -1.83 10.98
C ARG A 147 0.75 -0.34 10.90
N VAL A 148 0.12 0.04 9.80
CA VAL A 148 -0.25 1.41 9.48
C VAL A 148 -1.75 1.56 9.59
N MET A 149 -2.20 2.61 10.27
CA MET A 149 -3.59 3.05 10.30
C MET A 149 -3.70 4.40 9.62
N LEU A 150 -4.74 4.58 8.82
CA LEU A 150 -5.04 5.84 8.12
C LEU A 150 -6.21 6.54 8.79
N GLY A 151 -6.06 7.84 9.01
CA GLY A 151 -7.10 8.74 9.45
C GLY A 151 -7.23 9.90 8.48
N TYR A 152 -8.40 10.54 8.45
CA TYR A 152 -8.66 11.71 7.61
C TYR A 152 -9.50 12.74 8.35
N LYS A 153 -9.35 14.01 7.96
CA LYS A 153 -10.25 15.12 8.27
C LYS A 153 -10.89 15.55 6.97
N ALA A 154 -12.17 15.29 6.81
CA ALA A 154 -12.84 15.55 5.54
C ALA A 154 -12.87 17.04 5.16
N GLY A 155 -12.84 17.94 6.12
CA GLY A 155 -13.01 19.37 5.85
C GLY A 155 -14.32 19.62 5.14
N ALA A 156 -14.26 20.16 3.92
CA ALA A 156 -15.44 20.33 3.04
C ALA A 156 -15.65 19.16 2.04
N HIS A 157 -14.71 18.22 1.97
CA HIS A 157 -14.75 17.12 1.01
C HIS A 157 -15.78 16.06 1.40
N ARG A 158 -16.27 15.32 0.41
CA ARG A 158 -17.35 14.34 0.58
C ARG A 158 -16.99 12.92 0.20
N TYR A 159 -15.84 12.69 -0.41
CA TYR A 159 -15.43 11.39 -0.88
C TYR A 159 -13.96 11.15 -0.58
N MET A 160 -13.61 9.90 -0.33
CA MET A 160 -12.24 9.52 0.03
C MET A 160 -11.86 8.18 -0.61
N ALA A 161 -10.60 8.06 -1.00
CA ALA A 161 -9.95 6.80 -1.29
C ALA A 161 -8.47 6.85 -0.92
N ALA A 162 -7.88 5.68 -0.66
CA ALA A 162 -6.46 5.54 -0.36
C ALA A 162 -5.84 4.41 -1.19
N VAL A 163 -4.61 4.63 -1.65
CA VAL A 163 -3.82 3.65 -2.38
C VAL A 163 -2.39 3.62 -1.85
N SER A 164 -1.66 2.55 -2.12
CA SER A 164 -0.21 2.52 -1.96
C SER A 164 0.49 2.11 -3.25
N VAL A 165 1.76 2.44 -3.37
CA VAL A 165 2.65 1.99 -4.44
C VAL A 165 4.00 1.63 -3.86
N ASP A 166 4.51 0.46 -4.22
CA ASP A 166 5.78 -0.05 -3.74
C ASP A 166 6.96 0.27 -4.69
N ALA A 167 8.16 -0.12 -4.25
CA ALA A 167 9.41 0.12 -5.00
C ALA A 167 9.46 -0.55 -6.38
N ILE A 168 8.62 -1.55 -6.65
CA ILE A 168 8.54 -2.21 -7.97
C ILE A 168 7.39 -1.68 -8.83
N GLY A 169 6.59 -0.74 -8.29
CA GLY A 169 5.48 -0.10 -8.98
C GLY A 169 4.18 -0.89 -8.90
N GLU A 170 4.06 -1.83 -7.98
CA GLU A 170 2.80 -2.47 -7.66
C GLU A 170 1.91 -1.48 -6.89
N VAL A 171 0.72 -1.22 -7.42
CA VAL A 171 -0.24 -0.31 -6.81
C VAL A 171 -1.37 -1.10 -6.20
N THR A 172 -1.56 -0.92 -4.90
CA THR A 172 -2.62 -1.55 -4.11
C THR A 172 -3.65 -0.53 -3.68
N ALA A 173 -4.94 -0.81 -3.92
CA ALA A 173 -6.01 -0.04 -3.34
C ALA A 173 -6.17 -0.42 -1.87
N LEU A 174 -6.00 0.54 -0.97
CA LEU A 174 -6.09 0.34 0.47
C LEU A 174 -7.52 0.52 0.98
N HIS A 175 -8.20 1.58 0.51
CA HIS A 175 -9.59 1.84 0.90
C HIS A 175 -10.29 2.78 -0.09
N PRO A 176 -11.47 2.40 -0.62
CA PRO A 176 -11.95 1.02 -0.66
C PRO A 176 -11.07 0.16 -1.59
N GLU A 177 -11.15 -1.14 -1.48
CA GLU A 177 -10.34 -2.07 -2.28
C GLU A 177 -10.68 -2.05 -3.77
N SER A 178 -11.90 -1.63 -4.11
CA SER A 178 -12.38 -1.53 -5.51
C SER A 178 -13.64 -0.67 -5.60
N GLY A 179 -14.04 -0.32 -6.80
CA GLY A 179 -15.28 0.41 -7.10
C GLY A 179 -15.13 1.91 -6.99
N ALA A 180 -16.05 2.60 -6.30
CA ALA A 180 -16.04 4.05 -6.15
C ALA A 180 -15.46 4.47 -4.80
N SER A 181 -14.90 5.68 -4.75
CA SER A 181 -14.49 6.34 -3.50
C SER A 181 -15.63 6.35 -2.48
N VAL A 182 -15.30 6.23 -1.19
CA VAL A 182 -16.28 6.15 -0.10
C VAL A 182 -16.79 7.55 0.22
N ALA A 183 -18.11 7.67 0.43
CA ALA A 183 -18.70 8.90 0.93
C ALA A 183 -18.26 9.13 2.38
N VAL A 184 -17.84 10.38 2.69
CA VAL A 184 -17.43 10.81 4.02
C VAL A 184 -18.23 12.02 4.46
N GLU A 185 -18.45 12.14 5.78
CA GLU A 185 -19.13 13.31 6.32
C GLU A 185 -18.14 14.48 6.42
N PRO A 186 -18.47 15.66 5.89
CA PRO A 186 -17.67 16.86 6.06
C PRO A 186 -17.46 17.20 7.53
N GLY A 187 -16.25 17.62 7.90
CA GLY A 187 -15.93 17.98 9.28
C GLY A 187 -14.43 18.10 9.53
N GLU A 188 -14.09 18.66 10.68
CA GLU A 188 -12.70 18.87 11.12
C GLU A 188 -12.22 17.78 12.09
N GLU A 189 -13.07 16.83 12.44
CA GLU A 189 -12.72 15.72 13.31
C GLU A 189 -11.94 14.65 12.52
N VAL A 190 -11.02 13.99 13.23
CA VAL A 190 -10.25 12.87 12.65
C VAL A 190 -11.10 11.61 12.67
N HIS A 191 -11.36 11.05 11.51
CA HIS A 191 -12.00 9.75 11.36
C HIS A 191 -10.95 8.71 10.98
N TRP A 192 -10.85 7.64 11.76
CA TRP A 192 -9.94 6.53 11.49
C TRP A 192 -10.63 5.47 10.65
N LEU A 193 -9.95 5.00 9.62
CA LEU A 193 -10.42 3.86 8.84
C LEU A 193 -10.42 2.60 9.69
N GLU A 194 -11.39 1.74 9.45
CA GLU A 194 -11.42 0.43 10.08
C GLU A 194 -10.29 -0.45 9.53
N GLY A 195 -9.54 -1.08 10.43
CA GLY A 195 -8.42 -1.94 10.07
C GLY A 195 -7.06 -1.24 10.08
N SER A 196 -6.07 -2.00 9.69
CA SER A 196 -4.68 -1.56 9.58
C SER A 196 -3.96 -2.42 8.55
N TRP A 197 -2.97 -1.85 7.88
CA TRP A 197 -2.21 -2.51 6.83
C TRP A 197 -0.81 -2.83 7.31
N GLU A 198 -0.34 -4.03 6.99
CA GLU A 198 1.05 -4.43 7.15
C GLU A 198 1.71 -4.41 5.77
N PHE A 199 2.71 -3.56 5.60
CA PHE A 199 3.47 -3.48 4.37
C PHE A 199 4.63 -4.46 4.43
N THR A 200 4.47 -5.59 3.77
CA THR A 200 5.47 -6.67 3.72
C THR A 200 6.51 -6.43 2.60
N GLY A 201 7.60 -7.19 2.64
CA GLY A 201 8.70 -7.04 1.69
C GLY A 201 9.69 -5.96 2.13
N SER A 202 10.55 -5.52 1.23
CA SER A 202 11.60 -4.52 1.49
C SER A 202 11.54 -3.36 0.51
N GLY A 203 12.18 -2.25 0.85
CA GLY A 203 12.28 -1.06 0.00
C GLY A 203 11.29 0.03 0.41
N VAL A 204 10.87 0.83 -0.56
CA VAL A 204 10.05 2.02 -0.30
C VAL A 204 8.59 1.74 -0.66
N GLU A 205 7.69 2.19 0.20
CA GLU A 205 6.25 2.21 -0.04
C GLU A 205 5.76 3.66 0.03
N ARG A 206 4.92 4.08 -0.89
CA ARG A 206 4.26 5.38 -0.81
C ARG A 206 2.77 5.18 -0.64
N VAL A 207 2.24 5.72 0.43
CA VAL A 207 0.81 5.75 0.72
C VAL A 207 0.25 7.10 0.30
N VAL A 208 -0.88 7.09 -0.39
CA VAL A 208 -1.59 8.29 -0.85
C VAL A 208 -3.04 8.21 -0.41
N LEU A 209 -3.51 9.24 0.29
CA LEU A 209 -4.93 9.42 0.60
C LEU A 209 -5.43 10.63 -0.20
N VAL A 210 -6.58 10.47 -0.85
CA VAL A 210 -7.23 11.50 -1.68
C VAL A 210 -8.62 11.80 -1.12
N LEU A 211 -8.90 13.08 -0.92
CA LEU A 211 -10.22 13.60 -0.57
C LEU A 211 -10.77 14.41 -1.75
N GLY A 212 -11.99 14.12 -2.18
CA GLY A 212 -12.64 14.74 -3.32
C GLY A 212 -14.04 15.29 -3.00
N ASP A 213 -14.52 16.19 -3.85
CA ASP A 213 -15.86 16.78 -3.71
C ASP A 213 -16.92 15.98 -4.48
N GLU A 214 -16.48 15.19 -5.47
CA GLU A 214 -17.29 14.32 -6.31
C GLU A 214 -16.80 12.87 -6.19
N PRO A 215 -17.68 11.87 -6.38
CA PRO A 215 -17.26 10.47 -6.40
C PRO A 215 -16.31 10.19 -7.57
N PHE A 216 -15.30 9.38 -7.33
CA PHE A 216 -14.34 8.94 -8.35
C PHE A 216 -14.08 7.44 -8.26
N ALA A 217 -13.70 6.82 -9.36
CA ALA A 217 -13.39 5.40 -9.40
C ALA A 217 -12.01 5.14 -8.78
N VAL A 218 -11.90 4.11 -7.96
CA VAL A 218 -10.62 3.67 -7.36
C VAL A 218 -9.64 3.25 -8.44
N GLU A 219 -10.11 2.61 -9.50
CA GLU A 219 -9.30 2.21 -10.66
C GLU A 219 -8.63 3.43 -11.32
N SER A 220 -9.32 4.57 -11.40
CA SER A 220 -8.75 5.82 -11.94
C SER A 220 -7.62 6.34 -11.05
N LEU A 221 -7.74 6.21 -9.72
CA LEU A 221 -6.70 6.57 -8.78
C LEU A 221 -5.49 5.63 -8.90
N VAL A 222 -5.73 4.31 -9.01
CA VAL A 222 -4.70 3.30 -9.26
C VAL A 222 -3.93 3.60 -10.55
N GLU A 223 -4.63 3.92 -11.63
CA GLU A 223 -4.01 4.28 -12.91
C GLU A 223 -3.21 5.59 -12.84
N ALA A 224 -3.73 6.61 -12.15
CA ALA A 224 -3.01 7.86 -11.91
C ALA A 224 -1.72 7.61 -11.12
N THR A 225 -1.77 6.73 -10.12
CA THR A 225 -0.59 6.34 -9.34
C THR A 225 0.45 5.62 -10.19
N ARG A 226 0.04 4.68 -11.05
CA ARG A 226 0.95 4.01 -12.00
C ARG A 226 1.60 4.98 -12.98
N ARG A 227 0.83 5.94 -13.49
CA ARG A 227 1.38 6.98 -14.38
C ARG A 227 2.41 7.85 -13.65
N ALA A 228 2.11 8.29 -12.43
CA ALA A 228 3.04 9.09 -11.63
C ALA A 228 4.33 8.33 -11.30
N PHE A 229 4.24 7.04 -10.97
CA PHE A 229 5.39 6.16 -10.75
C PHE A 229 6.25 6.03 -12.03
N SER A 230 5.62 5.78 -13.17
CA SER A 230 6.32 5.68 -14.46
C SER A 230 6.98 7.00 -14.86
N ALA A 231 6.31 8.14 -14.65
CA ALA A 231 6.85 9.47 -14.91
C ALA A 231 8.05 9.80 -14.01
N ALA A 232 8.07 9.26 -12.79
CA ALA A 232 9.21 9.38 -11.86
C ALA A 232 10.38 8.44 -12.19
N GLY A 233 10.33 7.73 -13.32
CA GLY A 233 11.36 6.76 -13.70
C GLY A 233 11.42 5.52 -12.82
N GLY A 234 10.32 5.20 -12.11
CA GLY A 234 10.26 4.08 -11.19
C GLY A 234 10.82 4.38 -9.80
N GLU A 235 11.00 5.65 -9.45
CA GLU A 235 11.49 6.07 -8.12
C GLU A 235 10.31 6.63 -7.32
N VAL A 236 9.82 5.84 -6.35
CA VAL A 236 8.64 6.15 -5.52
C VAL A 236 8.80 7.50 -4.79
N GLU A 237 10.01 7.77 -4.29
CA GLU A 237 10.31 9.01 -3.55
C GLU A 237 10.21 10.27 -4.42
N ARG A 238 10.42 10.13 -5.73
CA ARG A 238 10.38 11.22 -6.70
C ARG A 238 9.04 11.40 -7.40
N MET A 239 8.05 10.61 -7.05
CA MET A 239 6.72 10.74 -7.65
C MET A 239 6.15 12.12 -7.37
N ALA A 240 5.69 12.80 -8.40
CA ALA A 240 4.88 14.00 -8.29
C ALA A 240 3.51 13.69 -7.66
N PRO A 241 2.72 14.70 -7.24
CA PRO A 241 1.31 14.52 -6.90
C PRO A 241 0.58 13.82 -8.03
N LEU A 242 -0.44 13.06 -7.66
CA LEU A 242 -1.25 12.38 -8.65
C LEU A 242 -2.07 13.40 -9.45
N ASP A 243 -2.22 13.16 -10.74
CA ASP A 243 -3.10 13.94 -11.61
C ASP A 243 -4.57 13.51 -11.37
N VAL A 244 -5.08 13.88 -10.19
CA VAL A 244 -6.47 13.68 -9.77
C VAL A 244 -7.00 14.92 -9.07
N LYS A 245 -8.29 15.15 -9.18
CA LYS A 245 -8.95 16.26 -8.49
C LYS A 245 -9.07 15.95 -6.99
N GLY A 246 -8.80 16.95 -6.14
CA GLY A 246 -8.99 16.84 -4.71
C GLY A 246 -7.72 17.13 -3.89
N ALA A 247 -7.88 17.09 -2.57
CA ALA A 247 -6.76 17.19 -1.64
C ALA A 247 -6.05 15.84 -1.52
N GLN A 248 -4.71 15.87 -1.50
CA GLN A 248 -3.89 14.67 -1.42
C GLN A 248 -2.91 14.78 -0.26
N THR A 249 -2.76 13.69 0.49
CA THR A 249 -1.68 13.54 1.47
C THR A 249 -0.86 12.31 1.11
N HIS A 250 0.46 12.46 1.17
CA HIS A 250 1.40 11.42 0.78
C HIS A 250 2.35 11.12 1.93
N TRP A 251 2.60 9.84 2.18
CA TRP A 251 3.63 9.38 3.12
C TRP A 251 4.58 8.44 2.40
N VAL A 252 5.84 8.52 2.75
CA VAL A 252 6.88 7.60 2.27
C VAL A 252 7.31 6.73 3.44
N LEU A 253 7.18 5.42 3.29
CA LEU A 253 7.51 4.43 4.30
C LEU A 253 8.70 3.60 3.82
N LEU A 254 9.68 3.39 4.68
CA LEU A 254 10.85 2.56 4.40
C LEU A 254 10.63 1.20 5.06
N LYS A 255 10.39 0.18 4.26
CA LYS A 255 10.20 -1.20 4.71
C LYS A 255 11.56 -1.84 5.07
N PRO A 256 11.62 -2.73 6.07
CA PRO A 256 12.84 -3.36 6.53
C PRO A 256 13.58 -4.20 5.49
#